data_1f679d12d1478cabccd999fd92546d2b
#
_entry.id   1f679d12d1478cabccd999fd92546d2b
#
_cell.length_a   1.000
_cell.length_b   1.000
_cell.length_c   1.000
_cell.angle_alpha   90.00
_cell.angle_beta   90.00
_cell.angle_gamma   90.00
#
_symmetry.space_group_name_H-M   'P 1'
#
loop_
_entity.id
_entity.type
_entity.pdbx_description
1 polymer ?
#
loop_
_entity_poly.entity_id
_entity_poly.type
_entity_poly.pdbx_seq_one_letter_code
_entity_poly.pdbx_strand_id
1 'polypeptide(L)'
;MTEKTAEPAGGAALVGDLPPLPPPPVPQDPPQQEDPPREPGHDDLPPTPPRPPRRALRAVARWTAAVLVLGGLGAGTVAGITSMSRTDVPGLATEDDGRWDYPRLTLPALPAGAPRPFGDANAAEVHHADLRRLLLPAPAGAKTDAKADGWVTTAQYVSEYPKGDRAALTQRLKDSALRHIAARSWTMPDGTSSRVYLLQFNSVAFSTEFQDQLFGTGSYPQPLAGITDIATDDDWPATGGVEYTTPRVYTEAKPYGGEQVRHAYVLAGDTVALVIHARKGAAGTDTVPFHQTLILQNQLLG
;
A
#
# COMPACT_ATOMS: atom_id res chain seq x y z
N MET A 1 -7.08 30.21 55.27
CA MET A 1 -5.71 29.90 55.72
C MET A 1 -4.97 29.35 54.52
N THR A 2 -4.22 30.26 53.92
CA THR A 2 -2.85 30.22 53.39
C THR A 2 -2.60 29.11 52.36
N GLU A 3 -2.68 29.40 51.09
CA GLU A 3 -1.64 29.97 50.20
C GLU A 3 -0.29 29.23 50.25
N LYS A 4 0.08 28.60 49.12
CA LYS A 4 1.45 28.68 48.57
C LYS A 4 1.53 28.29 47.12
N THR A 5 1.65 29.33 46.31
CA THR A 5 2.15 29.35 44.92
C THR A 5 3.60 28.85 44.89
N ALA A 6 3.94 28.02 43.88
CA ALA A 6 5.32 27.80 43.46
C ALA A 6 5.40 27.83 41.94
N GLU A 7 6.09 28.84 41.46
CA GLU A 7 6.48 29.09 40.07
C GLU A 7 7.67 28.20 39.68
N PRO A 8 7.76 27.68 38.45
CA PRO A 8 8.95 26.98 37.98
C PRO A 8 9.88 27.93 37.24
N ALA A 9 11.12 27.85 37.64
CA ALA A 9 12.27 28.50 37.04
C ALA A 9 12.56 28.02 35.59
N GLY A 10 12.94 29.01 34.76
CA GLY A 10 13.32 28.83 33.39
C GLY A 10 14.60 27.99 33.19
N GLY A 11 14.58 27.17 32.16
CA GLY A 11 15.74 26.53 31.56
C GLY A 11 15.97 27.09 30.17
N ALA A 12 16.97 27.95 30.03
CA ALA A 12 17.43 28.48 28.76
C ALA A 12 18.13 27.36 27.95
N ALA A 13 17.63 27.06 26.76
CA ALA A 13 18.32 26.22 25.79
C ALA A 13 19.44 27.06 25.16
N LEU A 14 20.66 26.57 25.31
CA LEU A 14 21.86 27.04 24.63
C LEU A 14 21.75 26.69 23.13
N VAL A 15 21.59 27.73 22.32
CA VAL A 15 21.81 27.64 20.87
C VAL A 15 23.34 27.62 20.68
N GLY A 16 23.89 26.46 20.32
CA GLY A 16 25.27 26.31 19.91
C GLY A 16 25.48 26.90 18.51
N ASP A 17 26.26 27.98 18.46
CA ASP A 17 26.80 28.55 17.24
C ASP A 17 27.67 27.51 16.52
N LEU A 18 27.29 27.10 15.31
CA LEU A 18 28.12 26.34 14.41
C LEU A 18 29.05 27.33 13.67
N PRO A 19 30.35 27.08 13.59
CA PRO A 19 31.28 27.94 12.87
C PRO A 19 31.01 27.93 11.36
N PRO A 20 31.19 29.06 10.65
CA PRO A 20 30.97 29.14 9.21
C PRO A 20 31.94 28.28 8.42
N LEU A 21 31.43 27.61 7.38
CA LEU A 21 32.20 26.81 6.44
C LEU A 21 33.22 27.69 5.71
N PRO A 22 34.48 27.21 5.45
CA PRO A 22 35.45 27.94 4.68
C PRO A 22 35.03 28.08 3.22
N PRO A 23 35.40 29.21 2.57
CA PRO A 23 35.06 29.43 1.15
C PRO A 23 35.82 28.45 0.21
N PRO A 24 35.23 28.14 -0.93
CA PRO A 24 35.86 27.25 -1.91
C PRO A 24 37.16 27.84 -2.49
N PRO A 25 38.14 27.00 -2.83
CA PRO A 25 39.39 27.47 -3.40
C PRO A 25 39.20 28.11 -4.79
N VAL A 26 39.83 29.26 -4.97
CA VAL A 26 39.89 30.00 -6.24
C VAL A 26 40.75 29.22 -7.24
N PRO A 27 40.35 29.06 -8.50
CA PRO A 27 41.17 28.43 -9.51
C PRO A 27 42.42 29.30 -9.77
N GLN A 28 43.60 28.69 -9.64
CA GLN A 28 44.84 29.31 -10.04
C GLN A 28 45.03 29.13 -11.54
N ASP A 29 45.30 30.23 -12.24
CA ASP A 29 45.70 30.23 -13.64
C ASP A 29 47.01 29.48 -13.84
N PRO A 30 47.18 28.74 -14.94
CA PRO A 30 48.45 28.10 -15.25
C PRO A 30 49.51 29.12 -15.66
N PRO A 31 50.81 28.89 -15.35
CA PRO A 31 51.89 29.80 -15.66
C PRO A 31 52.08 29.94 -17.17
N GLN A 32 52.22 31.20 -17.60
CA GLN A 32 52.55 31.55 -18.97
C GLN A 32 54.00 31.09 -19.26
N GLN A 33 54.17 30.27 -20.29
CA GLN A 33 55.46 29.95 -20.86
C GLN A 33 55.94 31.12 -21.81
N GLU A 34 57.06 31.70 -21.50
CA GLU A 34 57.74 32.64 -22.34
C GLU A 34 58.25 31.97 -23.62
N ASP A 35 58.03 32.63 -24.77
CA ASP A 35 58.54 32.24 -26.08
C ASP A 35 60.01 32.54 -26.21
N PRO A 36 60.82 31.66 -26.79
CA PRO A 36 62.20 31.97 -27.19
C PRO A 36 62.23 32.76 -28.50
N PRO A 37 63.36 33.56 -28.74
CA PRO A 37 63.46 34.55 -29.82
C PRO A 37 63.54 33.94 -31.22
N ARG A 38 62.92 34.64 -32.21
CA ARG A 38 62.96 34.33 -33.64
C ARG A 38 64.30 34.72 -34.24
N GLU A 39 64.93 33.83 -35.00
CA GLU A 39 65.89 34.12 -36.01
C GLU A 39 65.28 34.17 -37.42
N PRO A 40 65.76 35.02 -38.35
CA PRO A 40 65.16 35.28 -39.64
C PRO A 40 65.77 34.48 -40.80
N GLY A 41 64.91 34.11 -41.75
CA GLY A 41 65.32 33.91 -43.14
C GLY A 41 65.23 32.52 -43.70
N HIS A 42 64.35 32.26 -44.62
CA HIS A 42 64.58 31.99 -46.03
C HIS A 42 63.34 31.48 -46.80
N ASP A 43 62.99 32.20 -47.83
CA ASP A 43 62.52 31.80 -49.17
C ASP A 43 61.24 30.97 -49.37
N ASP A 44 60.33 31.61 -50.05
CA ASP A 44 59.26 31.30 -50.94
C ASP A 44 59.23 29.89 -51.56
N LEU A 45 58.18 29.14 -51.21
CA LEU A 45 57.50 28.11 -52.04
C LEU A 45 55.99 28.04 -51.73
N PRO A 46 55.12 27.86 -52.74
CA PRO A 46 53.67 27.92 -52.54
C PRO A 46 53.10 26.75 -51.65
N PRO A 47 52.12 27.02 -50.81
CA PRO A 47 51.65 26.03 -49.86
C PRO A 47 50.86 24.89 -50.52
N THR A 48 51.41 23.71 -50.37
CA THR A 48 50.69 22.49 -50.67
C THR A 48 49.53 22.33 -49.65
N PRO A 49 48.28 21.97 -50.04
CA PRO A 49 47.20 21.81 -49.10
C PRO A 49 47.47 20.67 -48.11
N PRO A 50 47.21 20.87 -46.80
CA PRO A 50 47.49 19.87 -45.79
C PRO A 50 46.57 18.65 -45.98
N ARG A 51 47.15 17.50 -46.25
CA ARG A 51 46.46 16.22 -46.21
C ARG A 51 46.05 15.96 -44.75
N PRO A 52 44.75 15.68 -44.44
CA PRO A 52 44.33 15.42 -43.07
C PRO A 52 45.11 14.21 -42.50
N PRO A 53 45.60 14.30 -41.28
CA PRO A 53 46.41 13.25 -40.69
C PRO A 53 45.55 12.00 -40.50
N ARG A 54 45.87 10.95 -41.23
CA ARG A 54 45.20 9.64 -41.18
C ARG A 54 45.08 9.09 -39.74
N ARG A 55 45.86 9.61 -38.80
CA ARG A 55 45.79 9.28 -37.37
C ARG A 55 44.56 9.86 -36.69
N ALA A 56 44.15 11.09 -37.01
CA ALA A 56 42.95 11.74 -36.46
C ALA A 56 41.69 11.05 -36.94
N LEU A 57 41.57 10.68 -38.22
CA LEU A 57 40.45 9.92 -38.76
C LEU A 57 40.32 8.53 -38.11
N ARG A 58 41.43 7.85 -37.85
CA ARG A 58 41.42 6.57 -37.14
C ARG A 58 41.02 6.71 -35.66
N ALA A 59 41.42 7.80 -35.00
CA ALA A 59 40.99 8.09 -33.62
C ALA A 59 39.50 8.38 -33.57
N VAL A 60 38.96 9.23 -34.44
CA VAL A 60 37.54 9.54 -34.54
C VAL A 60 36.75 8.26 -34.83
N ALA A 61 37.17 7.45 -35.80
CA ALA A 61 36.47 6.19 -36.10
C ALA A 61 36.45 5.21 -34.92
N ARG A 62 37.55 5.11 -34.15
CA ARG A 62 37.61 4.28 -32.95
C ARG A 62 36.67 4.77 -31.85
N TRP A 63 36.62 6.07 -31.58
CA TRP A 63 35.73 6.67 -30.59
C TRP A 63 34.27 6.56 -31.00
N THR A 64 33.97 6.81 -32.27
CA THR A 64 32.60 6.62 -32.79
C THR A 64 32.12 5.16 -32.69
N ALA A 65 32.99 4.20 -33.03
CA ALA A 65 32.69 2.79 -32.86
C ALA A 65 32.47 2.41 -31.37
N ALA A 66 33.31 2.94 -30.47
CA ALA A 66 33.13 2.71 -29.03
C ALA A 66 31.82 3.28 -28.51
N VAL A 67 31.45 4.50 -28.91
CA VAL A 67 30.17 5.14 -28.52
C VAL A 67 28.98 4.37 -29.08
N LEU A 68 29.04 3.88 -30.32
CA LEU A 68 27.98 3.08 -30.92
C LEU A 68 27.83 1.72 -30.22
N VAL A 69 28.92 1.07 -29.88
CA VAL A 69 28.88 -0.23 -29.17
C VAL A 69 28.38 -0.03 -27.74
N LEU A 70 28.91 0.93 -27.00
CA LEU A 70 28.46 1.19 -25.62
C LEU A 70 27.02 1.73 -25.56
N GLY A 71 26.65 2.62 -26.50
CA GLY A 71 25.32 3.14 -26.63
C GLY A 71 24.29 2.07 -27.04
N GLY A 72 24.67 1.21 -27.98
CA GLY A 72 23.82 0.09 -28.42
C GLY A 72 23.66 -0.98 -27.35
N LEU A 73 24.73 -1.34 -26.63
CA LEU A 73 24.65 -2.25 -25.48
C LEU A 73 23.84 -1.63 -24.34
N GLY A 74 24.06 -0.35 -24.02
CA GLY A 74 23.32 0.34 -22.97
C GLY A 74 21.83 0.46 -23.30
N ALA A 75 21.46 0.88 -24.50
CA ALA A 75 20.07 0.97 -24.93
C ALA A 75 19.40 -0.39 -25.02
N GLY A 76 20.12 -1.42 -25.52
CA GLY A 76 19.63 -2.78 -25.61
C GLY A 76 19.36 -3.41 -24.24
N THR A 77 20.23 -3.19 -23.25
CA THR A 77 20.02 -3.67 -21.87
C THR A 77 18.87 -2.96 -21.19
N VAL A 78 18.74 -1.64 -21.33
CA VAL A 78 17.61 -0.88 -20.76
C VAL A 78 16.29 -1.33 -21.39
N ALA A 79 16.20 -1.46 -22.71
CA ALA A 79 15.00 -1.93 -23.38
C ALA A 79 14.69 -3.39 -23.00
N GLY A 80 15.68 -4.26 -22.86
CA GLY A 80 15.51 -5.63 -22.40
C GLY A 80 14.96 -5.69 -20.97
N ILE A 81 15.55 -4.96 -20.04
CA ILE A 81 15.13 -4.93 -18.63
C ILE A 81 13.73 -4.32 -18.48
N THR A 82 13.40 -3.26 -19.22
CA THR A 82 12.08 -2.61 -19.13
C THR A 82 10.95 -3.43 -19.78
N SER A 83 11.27 -4.34 -20.69
CA SER A 83 10.30 -5.27 -21.29
C SER A 83 10.13 -6.57 -20.52
N MET A 84 11.00 -6.88 -19.56
CA MET A 84 10.90 -8.08 -18.72
C MET A 84 9.94 -7.86 -17.58
N SER A 85 9.18 -8.90 -17.19
CA SER A 85 8.45 -8.91 -15.95
C SER A 85 9.44 -8.79 -14.78
N ARG A 86 9.02 -8.15 -13.68
CA ARG A 86 9.90 -7.93 -12.51
C ARG A 86 10.50 -9.23 -11.96
N THR A 87 9.77 -10.33 -12.09
CA THR A 87 10.18 -11.68 -11.70
C THR A 87 11.26 -12.28 -12.59
N ASP A 88 11.42 -11.78 -13.84
CA ASP A 88 12.33 -12.33 -14.83
C ASP A 88 13.67 -11.59 -14.87
N VAL A 89 13.80 -10.49 -14.12
CA VAL A 89 15.04 -9.70 -14.09
C VAL A 89 16.07 -10.35 -13.16
N PRO A 90 17.24 -10.81 -13.66
CA PRO A 90 18.27 -11.41 -12.82
C PRO A 90 18.69 -10.47 -11.68
N GLY A 91 18.63 -10.95 -10.45
CA GLY A 91 18.94 -10.16 -9.24
C GLY A 91 17.78 -9.31 -8.70
N LEU A 92 16.65 -9.20 -9.43
CA LEU A 92 15.39 -8.64 -8.98
C LEU A 92 14.25 -9.66 -9.03
N ALA A 93 14.52 -10.86 -9.55
CA ALA A 93 13.61 -11.99 -9.47
C ALA A 93 13.38 -12.31 -7.99
N THR A 94 12.30 -11.77 -7.45
CA THR A 94 11.76 -12.23 -6.17
C THR A 94 10.98 -13.51 -6.47
N GLU A 95 11.24 -14.55 -5.69
CA GLU A 95 10.34 -15.71 -5.68
C GLU A 95 8.91 -15.22 -5.49
N ASP A 96 7.95 -15.93 -6.07
CA ASP A 96 6.53 -15.64 -5.87
C ASP A 96 6.28 -15.68 -4.35
N ASP A 97 6.03 -14.52 -3.76
CA ASP A 97 5.78 -14.37 -2.32
C ASP A 97 4.33 -14.69 -1.96
N GLY A 98 3.54 -15.19 -2.90
CA GLY A 98 2.14 -15.55 -2.74
C GLY A 98 1.18 -14.36 -2.72
N ARG A 99 1.66 -13.14 -2.98
CA ARG A 99 0.79 -11.95 -3.02
C ARG A 99 -0.02 -11.91 -4.32
N TRP A 100 -1.23 -11.40 -4.18
CA TRP A 100 -2.06 -11.10 -5.34
C TRP A 100 -1.72 -9.72 -5.94
N ASP A 101 -1.86 -9.60 -7.25
CA ASP A 101 -1.60 -8.35 -7.97
C ASP A 101 -2.83 -7.44 -7.90
N TYR A 102 -2.83 -6.50 -6.95
CA TYR A 102 -3.89 -5.50 -6.80
C TYR A 102 -3.60 -4.27 -7.66
N PRO A 103 -4.63 -3.63 -8.25
CA PRO A 103 -4.44 -2.35 -8.92
C PRO A 103 -3.98 -1.29 -7.93
N ARG A 104 -3.33 -0.25 -8.45
CA ARG A 104 -2.90 0.88 -7.62
C ARG A 104 -4.10 1.52 -6.91
N LEU A 105 -4.06 1.53 -5.59
CA LEU A 105 -5.13 2.10 -4.77
C LEU A 105 -5.00 3.63 -4.69
N THR A 106 -6.15 4.29 -4.68
CA THR A 106 -6.28 5.73 -4.44
C THR A 106 -7.50 5.99 -3.57
N LEU A 107 -7.34 6.82 -2.55
CA LEU A 107 -8.48 7.23 -1.74
C LEU A 107 -9.46 8.07 -2.57
N PRO A 108 -10.77 7.86 -2.44
CA PRO A 108 -11.76 8.68 -3.11
C PRO A 108 -11.74 10.11 -2.58
N ALA A 109 -12.02 11.07 -3.47
CA ALA A 109 -12.20 12.46 -3.05
C ALA A 109 -13.41 12.57 -2.10
N LEU A 110 -13.25 13.38 -1.05
CA LEU A 110 -14.35 13.70 -0.15
C LEU A 110 -15.31 14.71 -0.82
N PRO A 111 -16.61 14.68 -0.45
CA PRO A 111 -17.53 15.75 -0.80
C PRO A 111 -16.99 17.13 -0.38
N ALA A 112 -17.33 18.19 -1.11
CA ALA A 112 -16.86 19.53 -0.80
C ALA A 112 -17.25 19.93 0.65
N GLY A 113 -16.25 20.34 1.43
CA GLY A 113 -16.44 20.76 2.83
C GLY A 113 -16.61 19.62 3.84
N ALA A 114 -16.61 18.36 3.40
CA ALA A 114 -16.68 17.22 4.33
C ALA A 114 -15.33 16.98 5.01
N PRO A 115 -15.30 16.82 6.36
CA PRO A 115 -14.08 16.51 7.10
C PRO A 115 -13.62 15.07 6.83
N ARG A 116 -12.34 14.79 7.15
CA ARG A 116 -11.81 13.41 7.17
C ARG A 116 -12.44 12.61 8.32
N PRO A 117 -12.51 11.25 8.22
CA PRO A 117 -13.10 10.42 9.26
C PRO A 117 -12.54 10.70 10.66
N PHE A 118 -11.22 10.80 10.78
CA PHE A 118 -10.50 10.93 12.05
C PHE A 118 -9.97 12.37 12.29
N GLY A 119 -10.56 13.36 11.63
CA GLY A 119 -10.21 14.77 11.85
C GLY A 119 -10.96 15.40 13.01
N ASP A 120 -10.38 16.43 13.66
CA ASP A 120 -10.95 17.14 14.80
C ASP A 120 -12.38 17.68 14.57
N ALA A 121 -12.72 18.00 13.32
CA ALA A 121 -14.05 18.48 12.95
C ALA A 121 -15.09 17.37 12.78
N ASN A 122 -14.76 16.11 13.04
CA ASN A 122 -15.62 14.96 12.83
C ASN A 122 -15.66 14.04 14.07
N ALA A 123 -16.19 14.54 15.16
CA ALA A 123 -16.27 13.79 16.42
C ALA A 123 -17.08 12.47 16.35
N ALA A 124 -17.92 12.30 15.32
CA ALA A 124 -18.65 11.06 15.05
C ALA A 124 -17.87 10.07 14.17
N GLU A 125 -16.68 10.45 13.71
CA GLU A 125 -15.77 9.69 12.85
C GLU A 125 -16.46 9.10 11.59
N VAL A 126 -17.32 9.91 10.97
CA VAL A 126 -18.11 9.48 9.83
C VAL A 126 -17.28 9.47 8.55
N HIS A 127 -17.32 8.38 7.82
CA HIS A 127 -16.78 8.30 6.45
C HIS A 127 -17.73 8.98 5.48
N HIS A 128 -17.38 10.18 5.02
CA HIS A 128 -18.17 10.96 4.07
C HIS A 128 -17.95 10.56 2.61
N ALA A 129 -16.94 9.74 2.33
CA ALA A 129 -16.73 9.18 1.00
C ALA A 129 -17.80 8.14 0.65
N ASP A 130 -18.04 7.94 -0.65
CA ASP A 130 -18.90 6.82 -1.09
C ASP A 130 -18.30 5.49 -0.65
N LEU A 131 -19.01 4.77 0.21
CA LEU A 131 -18.56 3.52 0.81
C LEU A 131 -18.15 2.45 -0.23
N ARG A 132 -18.82 2.43 -1.40
CA ARG A 132 -18.47 1.52 -2.49
C ARG A 132 -17.09 1.78 -3.09
N ARG A 133 -16.59 3.02 -2.97
CA ARG A 133 -15.27 3.42 -3.43
C ARG A 133 -14.17 3.16 -2.41
N LEU A 134 -14.56 2.87 -1.17
CA LEU A 134 -13.67 2.41 -0.10
C LEU A 134 -13.53 0.87 -0.09
N LEU A 135 -14.33 0.14 -0.89
CA LEU A 135 -14.14 -1.30 -1.08
C LEU A 135 -12.87 -1.58 -1.88
N LEU A 136 -12.05 -2.48 -1.38
CA LEU A 136 -10.87 -2.95 -2.10
C LEU A 136 -11.26 -3.51 -3.47
N PRO A 137 -10.64 -3.08 -4.57
CA PRO A 137 -10.88 -3.67 -5.89
C PRO A 137 -10.40 -5.12 -5.92
N ALA A 138 -10.99 -5.93 -6.79
CA ALA A 138 -10.53 -7.30 -7.00
C ALA A 138 -9.13 -7.31 -7.63
N PRO A 139 -8.26 -8.26 -7.27
CA PRO A 139 -6.92 -8.39 -7.86
C PRO A 139 -6.98 -8.88 -9.32
N ALA A 140 -5.85 -8.76 -10.02
CA ALA A 140 -5.72 -9.27 -11.38
C ALA A 140 -6.01 -10.78 -11.45
N GLY A 141 -6.67 -11.21 -12.50
CA GLY A 141 -7.07 -12.61 -12.69
C GLY A 141 -8.29 -13.06 -11.87
N ALA A 142 -8.82 -12.22 -10.98
CA ALA A 142 -10.02 -12.52 -10.22
C ALA A 142 -11.28 -12.48 -11.09
N LYS A 143 -12.22 -13.38 -10.81
CA LYS A 143 -13.58 -13.36 -11.35
C LYS A 143 -14.51 -12.72 -10.32
N THR A 144 -15.00 -11.52 -10.61
CA THR A 144 -15.92 -10.77 -9.73
C THR A 144 -17.35 -11.31 -9.80
N ASP A 145 -18.09 -11.21 -8.69
CA ASP A 145 -19.53 -11.49 -8.65
C ASP A 145 -20.33 -10.17 -8.65
N ALA A 146 -20.93 -9.85 -9.78
CA ALA A 146 -21.72 -8.62 -9.97
C ALA A 146 -22.91 -8.50 -9.01
N LYS A 147 -23.41 -9.61 -8.43
CA LYS A 147 -24.54 -9.59 -7.45
C LYS A 147 -24.09 -9.17 -6.05
N ALA A 148 -22.80 -9.26 -5.80
CA ALA A 148 -22.17 -8.88 -4.54
C ALA A 148 -21.16 -7.75 -4.73
N ASP A 149 -21.39 -6.83 -5.70
CA ASP A 149 -20.57 -5.63 -5.94
C ASP A 149 -21.45 -4.37 -5.83
N GLY A 150 -21.12 -3.52 -4.90
CA GLY A 150 -21.82 -2.27 -4.61
C GLY A 150 -22.70 -2.35 -3.37
N TRP A 151 -23.87 -1.70 -3.40
CA TRP A 151 -24.82 -1.75 -2.29
C TRP A 151 -25.46 -3.11 -2.18
N VAL A 152 -25.45 -3.69 -0.97
CA VAL A 152 -26.08 -4.98 -0.68
C VAL A 152 -27.11 -4.85 0.45
N THR A 153 -28.01 -5.82 0.52
CA THR A 153 -29.04 -5.86 1.56
C THR A 153 -28.52 -6.46 2.86
N THR A 154 -29.17 -6.12 3.98
CA THR A 154 -28.90 -6.78 5.26
C THR A 154 -29.04 -8.30 5.14
N ALA A 155 -30.03 -8.80 4.38
CA ALA A 155 -30.22 -10.23 4.16
C ALA A 155 -29.00 -10.90 3.49
N GLN A 156 -28.32 -10.21 2.55
CA GLN A 156 -27.10 -10.73 1.94
C GLN A 156 -25.96 -10.80 2.97
N TYR A 157 -25.74 -9.76 3.76
CA TYR A 157 -24.73 -9.78 4.81
C TYR A 157 -24.98 -10.87 5.87
N VAL A 158 -26.19 -10.94 6.42
CA VAL A 158 -26.49 -11.94 7.46
C VAL A 158 -26.50 -13.37 6.92
N SER A 159 -26.53 -13.57 5.60
CA SER A 159 -26.38 -14.90 5.00
C SER A 159 -25.01 -15.54 5.25
N GLU A 160 -23.99 -14.75 5.59
CA GLU A 160 -22.68 -15.23 6.02
C GLU A 160 -22.72 -15.95 7.38
N TYR A 161 -23.81 -15.87 8.12
CA TYR A 161 -23.97 -16.45 9.45
C TYR A 161 -24.93 -17.64 9.45
N PRO A 162 -24.86 -18.50 10.47
CA PRO A 162 -25.80 -19.62 10.64
C PRO A 162 -27.25 -19.16 10.59
N LYS A 163 -28.12 -19.97 10.00
CA LYS A 163 -29.56 -19.62 9.83
C LYS A 163 -30.23 -19.23 11.13
N GLY A 164 -29.88 -19.89 12.23
CA GLY A 164 -30.48 -19.64 13.55
C GLY A 164 -30.19 -18.24 14.09
N ASP A 165 -29.08 -17.67 13.70
CA ASP A 165 -28.57 -16.38 14.24
C ASP A 165 -29.01 -15.17 13.42
N ARG A 166 -29.47 -15.38 12.18
CA ARG A 166 -29.74 -14.31 11.22
C ARG A 166 -30.79 -13.31 11.68
N ALA A 167 -31.82 -13.80 12.33
CA ALA A 167 -32.91 -12.94 12.82
C ALA A 167 -32.39 -12.00 13.94
N ALA A 168 -31.67 -12.56 14.91
CA ALA A 168 -31.08 -11.79 16.00
C ALA A 168 -30.04 -10.78 15.48
N LEU A 169 -29.18 -11.18 14.54
CA LEU A 169 -28.20 -10.29 13.92
C LEU A 169 -28.87 -9.18 13.11
N THR A 170 -29.95 -9.49 12.38
CA THR A 170 -30.72 -8.46 11.65
C THR A 170 -31.34 -7.45 12.62
N GLN A 171 -31.85 -7.88 13.77
CA GLN A 171 -32.38 -6.96 14.77
C GLN A 171 -31.24 -6.10 15.37
N ARG A 172 -30.12 -6.71 15.73
CA ARG A 172 -28.95 -6.01 16.25
C ARG A 172 -28.44 -4.90 15.30
N LEU A 173 -28.35 -5.20 13.99
CA LEU A 173 -27.98 -4.20 12.99
C LEU A 173 -28.95 -3.01 12.93
N LYS A 174 -30.25 -3.25 13.10
CA LYS A 174 -31.25 -2.16 13.17
C LYS A 174 -31.11 -1.34 14.45
N ASP A 175 -30.90 -1.98 15.58
CA ASP A 175 -30.79 -1.34 16.90
C ASP A 175 -29.49 -0.50 16.96
N SER A 176 -28.41 -0.94 16.28
CA SER A 176 -27.15 -0.18 16.13
C SER A 176 -27.20 0.89 15.04
N ALA A 177 -28.37 1.26 14.55
CA ALA A 177 -28.55 2.33 13.55
C ALA A 177 -27.70 2.15 12.28
N LEU A 178 -27.65 0.92 11.74
CA LEU A 178 -27.02 0.63 10.46
C LEU A 178 -27.64 1.48 9.34
N ARG A 179 -26.79 2.18 8.58
CA ARG A 179 -27.19 3.01 7.44
C ARG A 179 -27.14 2.26 6.11
N HIS A 180 -25.97 1.74 5.80
CA HIS A 180 -25.68 1.12 4.51
C HIS A 180 -24.74 -0.07 4.67
N ILE A 181 -24.82 -1.00 3.73
CA ILE A 181 -23.82 -2.06 3.55
C ILE A 181 -23.35 -2.01 2.11
N ALA A 182 -22.06 -1.87 1.91
CA ALA A 182 -21.43 -2.09 0.62
C ALA A 182 -20.64 -3.39 0.65
N ALA A 183 -20.59 -4.11 -0.47
CA ALA A 183 -19.83 -5.35 -0.57
C ALA A 183 -19.12 -5.48 -1.91
N ARG A 184 -18.09 -6.30 -1.93
CA ARG A 184 -17.43 -6.81 -3.14
C ARG A 184 -17.01 -8.24 -2.92
N SER A 185 -17.21 -9.08 -3.95
CA SER A 185 -16.72 -10.44 -3.91
C SER A 185 -16.07 -10.87 -5.21
N TRP A 186 -15.14 -11.80 -5.10
CA TRP A 186 -14.43 -12.38 -6.23
C TRP A 186 -13.95 -13.79 -5.91
N THR A 187 -13.62 -14.53 -6.97
CA THR A 187 -12.99 -15.84 -6.85
C THR A 187 -11.69 -15.83 -7.66
N MET A 188 -10.61 -16.28 -7.02
CA MET A 188 -9.31 -16.42 -7.65
C MET A 188 -9.20 -17.74 -8.44
N PRO A 189 -8.24 -17.83 -9.39
CA PRO A 189 -8.04 -19.07 -10.17
C PRO A 189 -7.73 -20.31 -9.33
N ASP A 190 -7.11 -20.14 -8.15
CA ASP A 190 -6.82 -21.20 -7.18
C ASP A 190 -8.07 -21.72 -6.43
N GLY A 191 -9.23 -21.13 -6.69
CA GLY A 191 -10.49 -21.47 -6.06
C GLY A 191 -10.78 -20.72 -4.76
N THR A 192 -9.88 -19.84 -4.31
CA THR A 192 -10.13 -18.98 -3.14
C THR A 192 -11.23 -17.97 -3.44
N SER A 193 -12.32 -18.00 -2.68
CA SER A 193 -13.37 -17.00 -2.71
C SER A 193 -13.11 -15.92 -1.67
N SER A 194 -13.24 -14.66 -2.07
CA SER A 194 -13.05 -13.49 -1.20
C SER A 194 -14.32 -12.67 -1.16
N ARG A 195 -14.70 -12.21 0.03
CA ARG A 195 -15.86 -11.34 0.25
C ARG A 195 -15.47 -10.24 1.22
N VAL A 196 -15.74 -9.01 0.84
CA VAL A 196 -15.51 -7.81 1.66
C VAL A 196 -16.84 -7.11 1.85
N TYR A 197 -17.21 -6.86 3.09
CA TYR A 197 -18.37 -6.07 3.47
C TYR A 197 -17.92 -4.84 4.25
N LEU A 198 -18.52 -3.69 3.96
CA LEU A 198 -18.39 -2.47 4.75
C LEU A 198 -19.76 -2.10 5.27
N LEU A 199 -19.91 -2.08 6.59
CA LEU A 199 -21.14 -1.73 7.31
C LEU A 199 -20.97 -0.32 7.86
N GLN A 200 -21.73 0.65 7.38
CA GLN A 200 -21.69 2.01 7.87
C GLN A 200 -22.83 2.28 8.84
N PHE A 201 -22.49 2.83 10.00
CA PHE A 201 -23.39 3.22 11.06
C PHE A 201 -23.57 4.74 11.14
N ASN A 202 -24.37 5.26 12.06
CA ASN A 202 -24.56 6.69 12.20
C ASN A 202 -23.37 7.40 12.84
N SER A 203 -22.56 6.70 13.63
CA SER A 203 -21.34 7.24 14.25
C SER A 203 -20.44 6.12 14.76
N VAL A 204 -19.24 6.48 15.19
CA VAL A 204 -18.30 5.57 15.86
C VAL A 204 -18.90 4.90 17.11
N ALA A 205 -19.79 5.56 17.85
CA ALA A 205 -20.42 4.97 19.01
C ALA A 205 -21.30 3.77 18.65
N PHE A 206 -22.08 3.86 17.55
CA PHE A 206 -22.92 2.74 17.09
C PHE A 206 -22.11 1.61 16.47
N SER A 207 -21.05 1.91 15.74
CA SER A 207 -20.18 0.87 15.16
C SER A 207 -19.41 0.11 16.25
N THR A 208 -18.94 0.81 17.28
CA THR A 208 -18.30 0.20 18.45
C THR A 208 -19.26 -0.68 19.22
N GLU A 209 -20.48 -0.17 19.53
CA GLU A 209 -21.50 -0.95 20.21
C GLU A 209 -21.87 -2.22 19.42
N PHE A 210 -22.05 -2.11 18.10
CA PHE A 210 -22.29 -3.26 17.24
C PHE A 210 -21.17 -4.28 17.32
N GLN A 211 -19.90 -3.82 17.24
CA GLN A 211 -18.75 -4.70 17.36
C GLN A 211 -18.71 -5.38 18.73
N ASP A 212 -18.90 -4.65 19.81
CA ASP A 212 -18.90 -5.22 21.16
C ASP A 212 -19.99 -6.27 21.33
N GLN A 213 -21.19 -6.04 20.78
CA GLN A 213 -22.26 -7.02 20.78
C GLN A 213 -21.94 -8.24 19.91
N LEU A 214 -21.18 -8.09 18.82
CA LEU A 214 -20.76 -9.19 17.96
C LEU A 214 -19.77 -10.12 18.66
N PHE A 215 -18.90 -9.56 19.50
CA PHE A 215 -17.90 -10.29 20.28
C PHE A 215 -18.44 -10.75 21.65
N GLY A 216 -19.47 -10.12 22.17
CA GLY A 216 -20.00 -10.39 23.50
C GLY A 216 -18.93 -10.21 24.58
N THR A 217 -18.91 -11.10 25.56
CA THR A 217 -17.90 -11.10 26.64
C THR A 217 -16.64 -11.93 26.29
N GLY A 218 -16.58 -12.47 25.06
CA GLY A 218 -15.50 -13.35 24.61
C GLY A 218 -14.45 -12.63 23.75
N SER A 219 -13.39 -13.37 23.44
CA SER A 219 -12.33 -12.93 22.51
C SER A 219 -12.68 -13.22 21.05
N TYR A 220 -13.70 -14.03 20.80
CA TYR A 220 -14.09 -14.48 19.47
C TYR A 220 -15.45 -13.88 19.06
N PRO A 221 -15.60 -13.53 17.77
CA PRO A 221 -16.88 -13.05 17.25
C PRO A 221 -17.88 -14.20 17.12
N GLN A 222 -19.14 -13.84 16.89
CA GLN A 222 -20.14 -14.80 16.45
C GLN A 222 -19.63 -15.54 15.20
N PRO A 223 -19.62 -16.90 15.18
CA PRO A 223 -19.06 -17.67 14.06
C PRO A 223 -19.79 -17.43 12.74
N LEU A 224 -19.05 -17.42 11.65
CA LEU A 224 -19.63 -17.45 10.31
C LEU A 224 -20.15 -18.85 9.98
N ALA A 225 -21.07 -18.94 9.03
CA ALA A 225 -21.63 -20.21 8.59
C ALA A 225 -20.53 -21.13 8.05
N GLY A 226 -20.54 -22.39 8.50
CA GLY A 226 -19.55 -23.39 8.04
C GLY A 226 -18.27 -23.45 8.87
N ILE A 227 -18.01 -22.47 9.72
CA ILE A 227 -16.85 -22.53 10.64
C ILE A 227 -17.19 -23.42 11.83
N THR A 228 -16.31 -24.38 12.11
CA THR A 228 -16.46 -25.31 13.24
C THR A 228 -15.75 -24.79 14.49
N ASP A 229 -14.56 -24.28 14.35
CA ASP A 229 -13.74 -23.77 15.45
C ASP A 229 -12.96 -22.53 15.01
N ILE A 230 -12.99 -21.46 15.82
CA ILE A 230 -12.33 -20.18 15.54
C ILE A 230 -11.07 -20.08 16.39
N ALA A 231 -9.95 -19.76 15.76
CA ALA A 231 -8.71 -19.39 16.41
C ALA A 231 -8.28 -17.98 16.01
N THR A 232 -7.56 -17.30 16.87
CA THR A 232 -6.82 -16.07 16.51
C THR A 232 -5.79 -16.40 15.44
N ASP A 233 -5.62 -15.50 14.49
CA ASP A 233 -4.55 -15.62 13.49
C ASP A 233 -3.25 -15.07 14.08
N ASP A 234 -2.44 -15.96 14.68
CA ASP A 234 -1.19 -15.60 15.36
C ASP A 234 -0.08 -15.15 14.38
N ASP A 235 -0.26 -15.42 13.07
CA ASP A 235 0.65 -14.98 12.00
C ASP A 235 0.35 -13.54 11.55
N TRP A 236 -0.70 -12.89 12.09
CA TRP A 236 -1.02 -11.51 11.74
C TRP A 236 0.14 -10.58 12.09
N PRO A 237 0.72 -9.85 11.11
CA PRO A 237 1.91 -9.03 11.36
C PRO A 237 1.58 -7.81 12.22
N ALA A 238 2.41 -7.51 13.21
CA ALA A 238 2.28 -6.31 14.05
C ALA A 238 2.28 -5.00 13.22
N THR A 239 2.89 -5.02 12.03
CA THR A 239 2.93 -3.91 11.07
C THR A 239 1.67 -3.80 10.20
N GLY A 240 0.72 -4.73 10.34
CA GLY A 240 -0.54 -4.73 9.58
C GLY A 240 -1.58 -3.74 10.10
N GLY A 241 -1.33 -3.10 11.24
CA GLY A 241 -2.18 -2.06 11.81
C GLY A 241 -2.10 -0.75 11.02
N VAL A 242 -3.22 -0.05 10.95
CA VAL A 242 -3.34 1.31 10.41
C VAL A 242 -3.84 2.20 11.55
N GLU A 243 -3.36 3.43 11.60
CA GLU A 243 -3.77 4.39 12.62
C GLU A 243 -5.29 4.60 12.61
N TYR A 244 -5.89 4.73 13.78
CA TYR A 244 -7.35 4.88 14.00
C TYR A 244 -8.21 3.67 13.60
N THR A 245 -7.61 2.52 13.31
CA THR A 245 -8.35 1.29 13.00
C THR A 245 -8.00 0.16 13.97
N THR A 246 -8.96 -0.75 14.18
CA THR A 246 -8.75 -1.90 15.07
C THR A 246 -9.09 -3.19 14.34
N PRO A 247 -8.10 -3.86 13.71
CA PRO A 247 -8.29 -5.16 13.09
C PRO A 247 -8.33 -6.28 14.15
N ARG A 248 -9.23 -7.24 13.98
CA ARG A 248 -9.30 -8.51 14.72
C ARG A 248 -9.33 -9.64 13.71
N VAL A 249 -8.32 -10.51 13.73
CA VAL A 249 -8.01 -11.45 12.66
C VAL A 249 -8.12 -12.89 13.16
N TYR A 250 -8.83 -13.71 12.38
CA TYR A 250 -9.18 -15.07 12.79
C TYR A 250 -8.95 -16.06 11.64
N THR A 251 -8.65 -17.27 12.03
CA THR A 251 -8.56 -18.44 11.16
C THR A 251 -9.42 -19.57 11.72
N GLU A 252 -9.86 -20.47 10.85
CA GLU A 252 -10.50 -21.71 11.31
C GLU A 252 -9.43 -22.72 11.70
N ALA A 253 -9.57 -23.30 12.88
CA ALA A 253 -8.68 -24.35 13.38
C ALA A 253 -8.98 -25.70 12.72
N LYS A 254 -7.95 -26.55 12.58
CA LYS A 254 -8.12 -27.92 12.07
C LYS A 254 -8.83 -28.81 13.11
N PRO A 255 -9.66 -29.76 12.70
CA PRO A 255 -9.99 -30.11 11.30
C PRO A 255 -11.03 -29.16 10.69
N TYR A 256 -10.82 -28.75 9.43
CA TYR A 256 -11.79 -27.93 8.70
C TYR A 256 -13.00 -28.75 8.26
N GLY A 257 -14.12 -28.07 7.99
CA GLY A 257 -15.26 -28.64 7.29
C GLY A 257 -15.01 -28.84 5.79
N GLY A 258 -16.00 -28.53 4.94
CA GLY A 258 -15.86 -28.64 3.48
C GLY A 258 -14.93 -27.59 2.85
N GLU A 259 -14.69 -26.51 3.58
CA GLU A 259 -13.79 -25.41 3.20
C GLU A 259 -13.16 -24.83 4.46
N GLN A 260 -11.95 -24.27 4.32
CA GLN A 260 -11.35 -23.46 5.37
C GLN A 260 -11.73 -22.00 5.19
N VAL A 261 -12.01 -21.32 6.28
CA VAL A 261 -12.35 -19.90 6.32
C VAL A 261 -11.33 -19.12 7.14
N ARG A 262 -10.79 -18.04 6.58
CA ARG A 262 -10.12 -16.96 7.32
C ARG A 262 -11.01 -15.74 7.25
N HIS A 263 -11.14 -15.01 8.36
CA HIS A 263 -11.93 -13.80 8.37
C HIS A 263 -11.37 -12.77 9.34
N ALA A 264 -11.69 -11.52 9.08
CA ALA A 264 -11.29 -10.44 9.97
C ALA A 264 -12.38 -9.37 10.04
N TYR A 265 -12.46 -8.74 11.22
CA TYR A 265 -13.23 -7.52 11.42
C TYR A 265 -12.27 -6.36 11.59
N VAL A 266 -12.61 -5.21 11.00
CA VAL A 266 -11.89 -3.95 11.20
C VAL A 266 -12.89 -2.90 11.65
N LEU A 267 -12.70 -2.35 12.83
CA LEU A 267 -13.39 -1.13 13.27
C LEU A 267 -12.62 0.07 12.80
N ALA A 268 -13.27 0.97 12.08
CA ALA A 268 -12.72 2.21 11.57
C ALA A 268 -13.80 3.31 11.65
N GLY A 269 -13.76 4.14 12.68
CA GLY A 269 -14.77 5.15 12.92
C GLY A 269 -16.20 4.60 12.86
N ASP A 270 -17.08 5.20 12.05
CA ASP A 270 -18.48 4.78 11.85
C ASP A 270 -18.64 3.49 11.05
N THR A 271 -17.56 2.86 10.64
CA THR A 271 -17.59 1.71 9.71
C THR A 271 -16.96 0.46 10.33
N VAL A 272 -17.65 -0.68 10.18
CA VAL A 272 -17.10 -2.01 10.46
C VAL A 272 -16.92 -2.76 9.14
N ALA A 273 -15.69 -3.19 8.86
CA ALA A 273 -15.42 -4.08 7.74
C ALA A 273 -15.41 -5.54 8.19
N LEU A 274 -15.90 -6.44 7.32
CA LEU A 274 -15.74 -7.88 7.42
C LEU A 274 -15.06 -8.36 6.14
N VAL A 275 -13.88 -8.96 6.27
CA VAL A 275 -13.12 -9.58 5.18
C VAL A 275 -13.14 -11.09 5.38
N ILE A 276 -13.52 -11.83 4.34
CA ILE A 276 -13.63 -13.29 4.37
C ILE A 276 -12.87 -13.87 3.20
N HIS A 277 -11.97 -14.81 3.45
CA HIS A 277 -11.43 -15.73 2.45
C HIS A 277 -11.89 -17.14 2.79
N ALA A 278 -12.35 -17.87 1.79
CA ALA A 278 -12.75 -19.27 1.93
C ALA A 278 -12.23 -20.09 0.75
N ARG A 279 -11.71 -21.28 1.03
CA ARG A 279 -11.22 -22.19 0.00
C ARG A 279 -11.59 -23.63 0.35
N LYS A 280 -12.12 -24.34 -0.66
CA LYS A 280 -12.47 -25.75 -0.52
C LYS A 280 -11.23 -26.64 -0.54
N GLY A 281 -11.32 -27.75 0.18
CA GLY A 281 -10.30 -28.79 0.19
C GLY A 281 -9.24 -28.61 1.29
N ALA A 282 -8.37 -29.60 1.41
CA ALA A 282 -7.41 -29.72 2.52
C ALA A 282 -6.28 -28.66 2.52
N ALA A 283 -6.01 -28.02 1.39
CA ALA A 283 -4.99 -26.98 1.29
C ALA A 283 -5.36 -25.74 2.09
N GLY A 284 -6.67 -25.42 2.15
CA GLY A 284 -7.15 -24.23 2.84
C GLY A 284 -6.81 -22.92 2.12
N THR A 285 -7.03 -21.81 2.82
CA THR A 285 -6.72 -20.44 2.35
C THR A 285 -5.28 -20.07 2.68
N ASP A 286 -4.60 -19.45 1.73
CA ASP A 286 -3.23 -18.98 1.93
C ASP A 286 -3.22 -17.72 2.83
N THR A 287 -2.27 -17.68 3.77
CA THR A 287 -2.14 -16.60 4.76
C THR A 287 -1.73 -15.28 4.11
N VAL A 288 -0.75 -15.30 3.19
CA VAL A 288 -0.19 -14.09 2.58
C VAL A 288 -1.24 -13.28 1.81
N PRO A 289 -2.03 -13.86 0.88
CA PRO A 289 -3.07 -13.09 0.19
C PRO A 289 -4.19 -12.60 1.11
N PHE A 290 -4.52 -13.36 2.16
CA PHE A 290 -5.51 -12.93 3.15
C PHE A 290 -5.04 -11.69 3.93
N HIS A 291 -3.82 -11.74 4.48
CA HIS A 291 -3.22 -10.61 5.18
C HIS A 291 -3.06 -9.39 4.26
N GLN A 292 -2.61 -9.60 3.01
CA GLN A 292 -2.52 -8.53 2.03
C GLN A 292 -3.88 -7.86 1.77
N THR A 293 -4.92 -8.66 1.53
CA THR A 293 -6.30 -8.16 1.32
C THR A 293 -6.75 -7.31 2.51
N LEU A 294 -6.52 -7.82 3.72
CA LEU A 294 -6.92 -7.14 4.95
C LEU A 294 -6.15 -5.82 5.15
N ILE A 295 -4.82 -5.83 4.96
CA ILE A 295 -3.98 -4.61 5.08
C ILE A 295 -4.44 -3.54 4.08
N LEU A 296 -4.66 -3.92 2.82
CA LEU A 296 -5.07 -2.98 1.78
C LEU A 296 -6.48 -2.43 2.03
N GLN A 297 -7.42 -3.29 2.48
CA GLN A 297 -8.75 -2.82 2.87
C GLN A 297 -8.70 -1.90 4.10
N ASN A 298 -7.85 -2.22 5.07
CA ASN A 298 -7.65 -1.39 6.26
C ASN A 298 -7.09 0.00 5.90
N GLN A 299 -6.12 0.07 4.98
CA GLN A 299 -5.57 1.34 4.48
C GLN A 299 -6.58 2.23 3.74
N LEU A 300 -7.63 1.64 3.17
CA LEU A 300 -8.71 2.42 2.55
C LEU A 300 -9.68 3.02 3.57
N LEU A 301 -9.65 2.56 4.81
CA LEU A 301 -10.54 2.99 5.90
C LEU A 301 -9.85 3.93 6.90
N GLY A 302 -8.51 3.89 7.02
CA GLY A 302 -7.70 4.68 7.95
C GLY A 302 -7.17 6.02 7.46
#